data_f225d05c38b943c3e787da9422b6871b
#
_entry.id   f225d05c38b943c3e787da9422b6871b
#
_cell.length_a   1.000
_cell.length_b   1.000
_cell.length_c   1.000
_cell.angle_alpha   90.00
_cell.angle_beta   90.00
_cell.angle_gamma   90.00
#
_symmetry.space_group_name_H-M   'P 1'
#
loop_
_entity.id
_entity.type
_entity.pdbx_description
1 polymer ?
#
loop_
_entity_poly.entity_id
_entity_poly.type
_entity_poly.pdbx_seq_one_letter_code
_entity_poly.pdbx_strand_id
1 'polypeptide(L)'
;KIRKIMMIKKYSYLLTFLLIIGCSDSKEASSVPSTDSQKTYNWRLVTAWPKNYPGLGMAPERIADLVEEMSNGQMKITVYGAGEQVPAFGVFDAVSSGAHQMGHSGGYFWKGKAPAAQFFTGVPFGLTADEINAWTNRGGGIELWREVYEPFNIYPIPAGNTGTQMFGWFNKEINSLDDIKGLKMRIPGIGGEVLERAGGIPVTLPGGELFT
;
A
#
# COMPACT_ATOMS: atom_id res chain seq x y z
N LYS A 1 28.83 72.78 28.65
CA LYS A 1 28.76 71.39 28.11
C LYS A 1 28.58 70.36 29.24
N ILE A 2 29.21 70.55 30.41
CA ILE A 2 29.22 69.60 31.52
C ILE A 2 27.83 69.52 32.26
N ARG A 3 27.09 70.65 32.38
CA ARG A 3 25.78 70.71 32.99
C ARG A 3 24.68 69.93 32.25
N LYS A 4 24.74 69.82 30.93
CA LYS A 4 23.78 69.10 30.09
C LYS A 4 23.91 67.56 30.19
N ILE A 5 25.12 67.11 30.45
CA ILE A 5 25.43 65.67 30.59
C ILE A 5 24.95 65.15 31.95
N MET A 6 25.01 65.98 33.00
CA MET A 6 24.55 65.63 34.35
C MET A 6 23.03 65.53 34.47
N MET A 7 22.28 66.35 33.70
CA MET A 7 20.81 66.26 33.67
C MET A 7 20.33 64.98 32.94
N ILE A 8 20.99 64.57 31.87
CA ILE A 8 20.63 63.36 31.14
C ILE A 8 20.85 62.09 32.01
N LYS A 9 21.90 62.04 32.81
CA LYS A 9 22.12 60.95 33.77
C LYS A 9 21.06 60.84 34.84
N LYS A 10 20.54 61.98 35.33
CA LYS A 10 19.55 62.04 36.42
C LYS A 10 18.16 61.55 35.97
N TYR A 11 17.79 61.76 34.71
CA TYR A 11 16.54 61.24 34.11
C TYR A 11 16.65 59.79 33.65
N SER A 12 17.86 59.33 33.36
CA SER A 12 18.11 57.93 32.99
C SER A 12 17.83 56.96 34.15
N TYR A 13 18.15 57.32 35.37
CA TYR A 13 17.88 56.54 36.57
C TYR A 13 16.40 56.59 36.98
N LEU A 14 15.66 57.67 36.66
CA LEU A 14 14.24 57.77 36.93
C LEU A 14 13.38 56.91 35.97
N LEU A 15 13.87 56.76 34.70
CA LEU A 15 13.17 55.92 33.74
C LEU A 15 13.41 54.43 33.96
N THR A 16 14.53 54.06 34.59
CA THR A 16 14.86 52.66 34.87
C THR A 16 14.10 52.15 36.13
N PHE A 17 13.68 53.06 37.03
CA PHE A 17 12.95 52.69 38.23
C PHE A 17 11.44 52.53 38.02
N LEU A 18 10.89 53.07 36.91
CA LEU A 18 9.47 52.91 36.54
C LEU A 18 9.16 51.60 35.83
N LEU A 19 10.17 50.83 35.42
CA LEU A 19 10.03 49.56 34.68
C LEU A 19 9.99 48.31 35.61
N ILE A 20 10.15 48.49 36.92
CA ILE A 20 10.24 47.35 37.87
C ILE A 20 8.93 47.11 38.66
N ILE A 21 7.90 47.96 38.51
CA ILE A 21 6.64 47.84 39.28
C ILE A 21 5.48 47.26 38.41
N GLY A 22 5.78 46.63 37.29
CA GLY A 22 4.78 46.13 36.35
C GLY A 22 4.76 44.61 36.15
N CYS A 23 5.08 43.81 37.18
CA CYS A 23 4.93 42.37 37.07
C CYS A 23 4.57 41.77 38.43
N SER A 24 3.31 41.90 38.81
CA SER A 24 2.72 41.07 39.84
C SER A 24 1.20 41.00 39.62
N ASP A 25 0.80 40.35 38.56
CA ASP A 25 -0.50 39.69 38.48
C ASP A 25 -0.21 38.29 37.94
N SER A 26 0.00 37.40 38.88
CA SER A 26 -0.07 35.96 38.64
C SER A 26 -1.50 35.59 38.38
N LYS A 27 -1.99 35.88 37.16
CA LYS A 27 -3.02 35.06 36.56
C LYS A 27 -2.38 33.71 36.30
N GLU A 28 -2.72 32.74 37.12
CA GLU A 28 -2.64 31.34 36.74
C GLU A 28 -3.18 31.24 35.30
N ALA A 29 -2.28 31.17 34.35
CA ALA A 29 -2.61 30.67 33.05
C ALA A 29 -3.05 29.22 33.28
N SER A 30 -4.36 29.03 33.44
CA SER A 30 -4.96 27.73 33.23
C SER A 30 -4.44 27.29 31.87
N SER A 31 -3.41 26.46 31.89
CA SER A 31 -3.05 25.63 30.75
C SER A 31 -4.27 24.74 30.50
N VAL A 32 -5.22 25.25 29.75
CA VAL A 32 -6.18 24.38 29.05
C VAL A 32 -5.30 23.42 28.29
N PRO A 33 -5.30 22.12 28.59
CA PRO A 33 -4.68 21.17 27.71
C PRO A 33 -5.43 21.36 26.39
N SER A 34 -4.78 21.93 25.39
CA SER A 34 -5.25 21.82 24.05
C SER A 34 -5.17 20.33 23.75
N THR A 35 -6.25 19.63 24.05
CA THR A 35 -6.52 18.32 23.48
C THR A 35 -6.77 18.61 22.01
N ASP A 36 -5.69 18.87 21.31
CA ASP A 36 -5.67 18.73 19.87
C ASP A 36 -5.97 17.25 19.66
N SER A 37 -7.24 16.93 19.45
CA SER A 37 -7.66 15.56 19.21
C SER A 37 -7.08 15.17 17.88
N GLN A 38 -5.86 14.63 17.93
CA GLN A 38 -5.10 14.22 16.77
C GLN A 38 -5.99 13.28 15.97
N LYS A 39 -6.36 13.70 14.76
CA LYS A 39 -7.28 12.96 13.91
C LYS A 39 -6.71 11.58 13.62
N THR A 40 -7.43 10.53 13.99
CA THR A 40 -7.05 9.15 13.71
C THR A 40 -7.79 8.61 12.49
N TYR A 41 -7.10 7.77 11.72
CA TYR A 41 -7.64 7.11 10.54
C TYR A 41 -7.60 5.60 10.76
N ASN A 42 -8.75 4.96 10.63
CA ASN A 42 -8.87 3.51 10.75
C ASN A 42 -9.28 2.95 9.38
N TRP A 43 -8.35 2.28 8.72
CA TRP A 43 -8.58 1.68 7.41
C TRP A 43 -8.69 0.16 7.53
N ARG A 44 -9.42 -0.43 6.60
CA ARG A 44 -9.56 -1.87 6.45
C ARG A 44 -8.91 -2.29 5.15
N LEU A 45 -8.01 -3.26 5.22
CA LEU A 45 -7.35 -3.88 4.09
C LEU A 45 -7.81 -5.32 3.95
N VAL A 46 -8.31 -5.69 2.78
CA VAL A 46 -8.64 -7.09 2.45
C VAL A 46 -7.59 -7.64 1.49
N THR A 47 -7.19 -8.89 1.69
CA THR A 47 -6.18 -9.53 0.83
C THR A 47 -6.71 -10.82 0.19
N ALA A 48 -6.18 -11.13 -0.99
CA ALA A 48 -6.50 -12.37 -1.72
C ALA A 48 -5.77 -13.60 -1.17
N TRP A 49 -4.94 -13.45 -0.15
CA TRP A 49 -4.18 -14.53 0.48
C TRP A 49 -4.55 -14.70 1.95
N PRO A 50 -4.44 -15.92 2.51
CA PRO A 50 -4.59 -16.13 3.95
C PRO A 50 -3.55 -15.30 4.74
N LYS A 51 -3.88 -14.94 5.98
CA LYS A 51 -2.92 -14.36 6.91
C LYS A 51 -1.73 -15.30 7.09
N ASN A 52 -0.55 -14.74 7.31
CA ASN A 52 0.71 -15.47 7.47
C ASN A 52 1.12 -16.34 6.26
N TYR A 53 0.44 -16.21 5.13
CA TYR A 53 0.89 -16.86 3.91
C TYR A 53 2.28 -16.30 3.53
N PRO A 54 3.30 -17.15 3.31
CA PRO A 54 4.67 -16.70 3.07
C PRO A 54 4.75 -15.64 1.97
N GLY A 55 5.40 -14.53 2.28
CA GLY A 55 5.52 -13.36 1.39
C GLY A 55 4.21 -12.60 1.20
N LEU A 56 3.28 -13.15 0.46
CA LEU A 56 2.06 -12.47 0.02
C LEU A 56 1.04 -12.18 1.14
N GLY A 57 0.92 -13.05 2.14
CA GLY A 57 0.04 -12.81 3.28
C GLY A 57 0.70 -11.96 4.36
N MET A 58 2.02 -12.02 4.49
CA MET A 58 2.78 -11.26 5.49
C MET A 58 3.02 -9.80 5.07
N ALA A 59 3.13 -9.53 3.77
CA ALA A 59 3.44 -8.20 3.26
C ALA A 59 2.41 -7.13 3.68
N PRO A 60 1.09 -7.33 3.55
CA PRO A 60 0.12 -6.33 3.98
C PRO A 60 0.12 -6.10 5.50
N GLU A 61 0.41 -7.11 6.31
CA GLU A 61 0.55 -6.95 7.77
C GLU A 61 1.75 -6.07 8.10
N ARG A 62 2.89 -6.34 7.45
CA ARG A 62 4.09 -5.52 7.63
C ARG A 62 3.88 -4.07 7.18
N ILE A 63 3.12 -3.84 6.10
CA ILE A 63 2.76 -2.49 5.66
C ILE A 63 1.89 -1.80 6.72
N ALA A 64 0.91 -2.51 7.29
CA ALA A 64 0.05 -1.96 8.33
C ALA A 64 0.85 -1.53 9.57
N ASP A 65 1.76 -2.38 10.04
CA ASP A 65 2.64 -2.08 11.19
C ASP A 65 3.50 -0.84 10.92
N LEU A 66 4.14 -0.78 9.75
CA LEU A 66 4.98 0.36 9.37
C LEU A 66 4.19 1.66 9.26
N VAL A 67 2.98 1.63 8.73
CA VAL A 67 2.11 2.81 8.64
C VAL A 67 1.70 3.28 10.02
N GLU A 68 1.36 2.39 10.95
CA GLU A 68 1.03 2.75 12.33
C GLU A 68 2.24 3.37 13.02
N GLU A 69 3.43 2.77 12.90
CA GLU A 69 4.69 3.29 13.46
C GLU A 69 5.03 4.68 12.87
N MET A 70 5.06 4.82 11.55
CA MET A 70 5.42 6.07 10.86
C MET A 70 4.42 7.20 11.10
N SER A 71 3.15 6.88 11.34
CA SER A 71 2.10 7.85 11.65
C SER A 71 1.97 8.17 13.14
N ASN A 72 2.83 7.60 13.98
CA ASN A 72 2.71 7.69 15.46
C ASN A 72 1.31 7.29 15.94
N GLY A 73 0.76 6.21 15.39
CA GLY A 73 -0.56 5.68 15.75
C GLY A 73 -1.76 6.46 15.18
N GLN A 74 -1.52 7.49 14.35
CA GLN A 74 -2.62 8.26 13.76
C GLN A 74 -3.35 7.49 12.66
N MET A 75 -2.67 6.56 11.99
CA MET A 75 -3.27 5.73 10.95
C MET A 75 -3.11 4.26 11.31
N LYS A 76 -4.24 3.58 11.45
CA LYS A 76 -4.30 2.15 11.72
C LYS A 76 -4.93 1.42 10.53
N ILE A 77 -4.27 0.35 10.09
CA ILE A 77 -4.77 -0.50 9.03
C ILE A 77 -5.05 -1.89 9.61
N THR A 78 -6.31 -2.29 9.62
CA THR A 78 -6.69 -3.65 10.02
C THR A 78 -6.68 -4.54 8.79
N VAL A 79 -5.83 -5.57 8.80
CA VAL A 79 -5.70 -6.53 7.69
C VAL A 79 -6.64 -7.69 7.89
N TYR A 80 -7.37 -8.05 6.85
CA TYR A 80 -8.26 -9.21 6.78
C TYR A 80 -7.78 -10.17 5.70
N GLY A 81 -7.50 -11.40 6.07
CA GLY A 81 -7.12 -12.47 5.16
C GLY A 81 -8.24 -12.89 4.22
N ALA A 82 -7.90 -13.67 3.20
CA ALA A 82 -8.85 -14.21 2.25
C ALA A 82 -9.95 -15.00 2.98
N GLY A 83 -11.21 -14.70 2.70
CA GLY A 83 -12.38 -15.34 3.31
C GLY A 83 -12.85 -14.76 4.65
N GLU A 84 -12.08 -13.86 5.29
CA GLU A 84 -12.50 -13.26 6.57
C GLU A 84 -13.60 -12.19 6.38
N GLN A 85 -13.49 -11.35 5.36
CA GLN A 85 -14.47 -10.30 5.03
C GLN A 85 -15.03 -10.48 3.62
N VAL A 86 -14.17 -10.86 2.69
CA VAL A 86 -14.51 -11.10 1.29
C VAL A 86 -13.82 -12.37 0.77
N PRO A 87 -14.37 -13.07 -0.21
CA PRO A 87 -13.65 -14.14 -0.90
C PRO A 87 -12.36 -13.59 -1.55
N ALA A 88 -11.36 -14.46 -1.74
CA ALA A 88 -10.06 -14.08 -2.32
C ALA A 88 -10.17 -13.26 -3.62
N PHE A 89 -11.12 -13.61 -4.49
CA PHE A 89 -11.35 -12.91 -5.76
C PHE A 89 -12.29 -11.69 -5.65
N GLY A 90 -12.87 -11.44 -4.49
CA GLY A 90 -13.77 -10.31 -4.22
C GLY A 90 -13.03 -9.00 -3.85
N VAL A 91 -11.71 -9.03 -3.69
CA VAL A 91 -10.92 -7.87 -3.25
C VAL A 91 -11.10 -6.66 -4.16
N PHE A 92 -11.07 -6.86 -5.47
CA PHE A 92 -11.24 -5.78 -6.45
C PHE A 92 -12.58 -5.05 -6.26
N ASP A 93 -13.69 -5.79 -6.16
CA ASP A 93 -15.02 -5.22 -6.01
C ASP A 93 -15.20 -4.53 -4.65
N ALA A 94 -14.63 -5.10 -3.60
CA ALA A 94 -14.69 -4.54 -2.25
C ALA A 94 -14.02 -3.15 -2.16
N VAL A 95 -12.91 -2.95 -2.89
CA VAL A 95 -12.23 -1.66 -2.95
C VAL A 95 -12.91 -0.72 -3.93
N SER A 96 -13.24 -1.20 -5.12
CA SER A 96 -13.91 -0.41 -6.17
C SER A 96 -15.22 0.21 -5.69
N SER A 97 -16.01 -0.53 -4.90
CA SER A 97 -17.26 -0.04 -4.31
C SER A 97 -17.07 0.88 -3.10
N GLY A 98 -15.85 1.03 -2.60
CA GLY A 98 -15.55 1.78 -1.37
C GLY A 98 -15.92 1.05 -0.07
N ALA A 99 -16.33 -0.23 -0.14
CA ALA A 99 -16.63 -1.02 1.05
C ALA A 99 -15.39 -1.23 1.93
N HIS A 100 -14.22 -1.26 1.33
CA HIS A 100 -12.91 -1.32 2.00
C HIS A 100 -11.98 -0.27 1.43
N GLN A 101 -11.14 0.33 2.29
CA GLN A 101 -10.23 1.40 1.90
C GLN A 101 -9.03 0.88 1.11
N MET A 102 -8.59 -0.35 1.38
CA MET A 102 -7.42 -0.95 0.74
C MET A 102 -7.68 -2.41 0.34
N GLY A 103 -7.01 -2.84 -0.71
CA GLY A 103 -6.96 -4.22 -1.15
C GLY A 103 -5.54 -4.64 -1.51
N HIS A 104 -5.18 -5.89 -1.22
CA HIS A 104 -3.93 -6.48 -1.63
C HIS A 104 -4.20 -7.74 -2.46
N SER A 105 -3.82 -7.70 -3.74
CA SER A 105 -4.13 -8.76 -4.69
C SER A 105 -3.28 -8.65 -5.97
N GLY A 106 -3.48 -9.54 -6.91
CA GLY A 106 -2.84 -9.52 -8.23
C GLY A 106 -3.82 -9.20 -9.36
N GLY A 107 -3.44 -8.29 -10.26
CA GLY A 107 -4.28 -7.83 -11.38
C GLY A 107 -4.77 -8.94 -12.31
N TYR A 108 -4.09 -10.07 -12.34
CA TYR A 108 -4.47 -11.23 -13.15
C TYR A 108 -5.78 -11.90 -12.68
N PHE A 109 -6.26 -11.64 -11.46
CA PHE A 109 -7.52 -12.22 -10.97
C PHE A 109 -8.76 -11.56 -11.54
N TRP A 110 -8.66 -10.34 -12.04
CA TRP A 110 -9.80 -9.61 -12.61
C TRP A 110 -9.63 -9.23 -14.07
N LYS A 111 -8.91 -10.05 -14.83
CA LYS A 111 -8.75 -9.87 -16.28
C LYS A 111 -10.08 -9.70 -17.03
N GLY A 112 -11.15 -10.29 -16.53
CA GLY A 112 -12.49 -10.16 -17.11
C GLY A 112 -13.13 -8.78 -16.94
N LYS A 113 -12.66 -7.98 -15.96
CA LYS A 113 -13.15 -6.62 -15.67
C LYS A 113 -12.20 -5.55 -16.21
N ALA A 114 -10.91 -5.74 -15.97
CA ALA A 114 -9.83 -4.85 -16.39
C ALA A 114 -8.75 -5.66 -17.11
N PRO A 115 -8.91 -5.98 -18.40
CA PRO A 115 -8.00 -6.85 -19.13
C PRO A 115 -6.54 -6.42 -19.10
N ALA A 116 -6.28 -5.10 -19.11
CA ALA A 116 -4.93 -4.55 -19.08
C ALA A 116 -4.26 -4.67 -17.69
N ALA A 117 -5.01 -4.94 -16.62
CA ALA A 117 -4.46 -5.03 -15.26
C ALA A 117 -3.38 -6.11 -15.10
N GLN A 118 -3.43 -7.17 -15.91
CA GLN A 118 -2.48 -8.28 -15.88
C GLN A 118 -1.06 -7.85 -16.25
N PHE A 119 -0.90 -6.85 -17.12
CA PHE A 119 0.41 -6.40 -17.59
C PHE A 119 1.25 -5.73 -16.48
N PHE A 120 0.63 -5.31 -15.39
CA PHE A 120 1.31 -4.75 -14.22
C PHE A 120 1.72 -5.81 -13.20
N THR A 121 1.51 -7.09 -13.49
CA THR A 121 1.84 -8.21 -12.59
C THR A 121 2.89 -9.13 -13.19
N GLY A 122 2.52 -9.97 -14.13
CA GLY A 122 3.45 -10.93 -14.71
C GLY A 122 3.03 -11.37 -16.11
N VAL A 123 3.97 -11.27 -17.03
CA VAL A 123 3.81 -11.71 -18.42
C VAL A 123 4.85 -12.81 -18.65
N PRO A 124 4.47 -13.97 -19.22
CA PRO A 124 5.44 -15.02 -19.56
C PRO A 124 6.55 -14.45 -20.45
N PHE A 125 7.82 -14.71 -20.10
CA PHE A 125 9.02 -14.16 -20.75
C PHE A 125 9.08 -12.61 -20.76
N GLY A 126 8.33 -11.95 -19.88
CA GLY A 126 8.32 -10.50 -19.73
C GLY A 126 9.48 -9.99 -18.86
N LEU A 127 9.25 -8.82 -18.27
CA LEU A 127 10.23 -8.13 -17.42
C LEU A 127 10.55 -8.92 -16.16
N THR A 128 11.81 -8.89 -15.76
CA THR A 128 12.26 -9.35 -14.44
C THR A 128 11.71 -8.45 -13.32
N ALA A 129 11.89 -8.85 -12.06
CA ALA A 129 11.45 -8.04 -10.91
C ALA A 129 12.05 -6.63 -10.92
N ASP A 130 13.33 -6.50 -11.23
CA ASP A 130 14.01 -5.20 -11.26
C ASP A 130 13.54 -4.35 -12.44
N GLU A 131 13.36 -4.97 -13.59
CA GLU A 131 12.90 -4.26 -14.79
C GLU A 131 11.45 -3.78 -14.65
N ILE A 132 10.52 -4.59 -14.12
CA ILE A 132 9.14 -4.17 -13.90
C ILE A 132 9.05 -3.09 -12.81
N ASN A 133 9.90 -3.16 -11.78
CA ASN A 133 10.00 -2.11 -10.78
C ASN A 133 10.54 -0.81 -11.38
N ALA A 134 11.56 -0.88 -12.23
CA ALA A 134 12.10 0.28 -12.93
C ALA A 134 11.07 0.89 -13.89
N TRP A 135 10.39 0.07 -14.67
CA TRP A 135 9.32 0.52 -15.56
C TRP A 135 8.16 1.17 -14.79
N THR A 136 7.70 0.52 -13.73
CA THR A 136 6.59 1.03 -12.92
C THR A 136 6.94 2.37 -12.27
N ASN A 137 8.15 2.50 -11.71
CA ASN A 137 8.51 3.69 -10.93
C ASN A 137 9.15 4.82 -11.77
N ARG A 138 9.72 4.54 -12.94
CA ARG A 138 10.51 5.49 -13.74
C ARG A 138 10.19 5.48 -15.23
N GLY A 139 9.50 4.46 -15.73
CA GLY A 139 9.22 4.25 -17.15
C GLY A 139 7.78 4.53 -17.58
N GLY A 140 6.98 5.20 -16.75
CA GLY A 140 5.58 5.52 -17.07
C GLY A 140 4.60 4.41 -16.73
N GLY A 141 5.06 3.31 -16.13
CA GLY A 141 4.19 2.17 -15.81
C GLY A 141 3.12 2.50 -14.78
N ILE A 142 3.44 3.30 -13.77
CA ILE A 142 2.49 3.66 -12.72
C ILE A 142 1.37 4.56 -13.25
N GLU A 143 1.67 5.45 -14.17
CA GLU A 143 0.69 6.33 -14.82
C GLU A 143 -0.30 5.51 -15.64
N LEU A 144 0.19 4.60 -16.47
CA LEU A 144 -0.65 3.65 -17.23
C LEU A 144 -1.48 2.76 -16.32
N TRP A 145 -0.91 2.31 -15.20
CA TRP A 145 -1.63 1.50 -14.23
C TRP A 145 -2.79 2.25 -13.61
N ARG A 146 -2.58 3.52 -13.26
CA ARG A 146 -3.61 4.42 -12.73
C ARG A 146 -4.72 4.67 -13.74
N GLU A 147 -4.37 4.93 -15.00
CA GLU A 147 -5.33 5.09 -16.09
C GLU A 147 -6.23 3.86 -16.26
N VAL A 148 -5.67 2.65 -16.23
CA VAL A 148 -6.43 1.39 -16.30
C VAL A 148 -7.38 1.21 -15.12
N TYR A 149 -7.03 1.71 -13.93
CA TYR A 149 -7.82 1.52 -12.70
C TYR A 149 -8.74 2.69 -12.36
N GLU A 150 -8.58 3.84 -13.00
CA GLU A 150 -9.40 5.03 -12.79
C GLU A 150 -10.91 4.77 -12.95
N PRO A 151 -11.39 4.04 -14.00
CA PRO A 151 -12.82 3.75 -14.17
C PRO A 151 -13.43 2.92 -13.04
N PHE A 152 -12.59 2.28 -12.22
CA PHE A 152 -13.01 1.43 -11.10
C PHE A 152 -12.85 2.12 -9.74
N ASN A 153 -12.55 3.41 -9.70
CA ASN A 153 -12.31 4.16 -8.45
C ASN A 153 -11.20 3.53 -7.59
N ILE A 154 -10.17 2.99 -8.22
CA ILE A 154 -9.03 2.35 -7.55
C ILE A 154 -7.74 3.09 -7.89
N TYR A 155 -6.94 3.38 -6.87
CA TYR A 155 -5.61 3.94 -7.00
C TYR A 155 -4.57 2.84 -6.76
N PRO A 156 -3.95 2.28 -7.80
CA PRO A 156 -2.99 1.19 -7.66
C PRO A 156 -1.62 1.68 -7.24
N ILE A 157 -0.97 0.87 -6.41
CA ILE A 157 0.43 1.00 -6.02
C ILE A 157 1.07 -0.39 -5.95
N PRO A 158 2.36 -0.53 -6.30
CA PRO A 158 3.06 -1.80 -6.13
C PRO A 158 3.27 -2.09 -4.64
N ALA A 159 3.01 -3.32 -4.22
CA ALA A 159 3.18 -3.76 -2.83
C ALA A 159 4.35 -4.76 -2.67
N GLY A 160 4.85 -5.32 -3.75
CA GLY A 160 5.95 -6.28 -3.74
C GLY A 160 6.04 -7.07 -5.04
N ASN A 161 7.06 -7.92 -5.11
CA ASN A 161 7.30 -8.80 -6.24
C ASN A 161 7.80 -10.16 -5.73
N THR A 162 7.34 -11.25 -6.35
CA THR A 162 7.74 -12.61 -6.00
C THR A 162 8.98 -13.10 -6.74
N GLY A 163 9.55 -12.24 -7.58
CA GLY A 163 10.70 -12.59 -8.42
C GLY A 163 10.32 -13.46 -9.61
N THR A 164 11.33 -13.97 -10.29
CA THR A 164 11.16 -14.88 -11.41
C THR A 164 10.57 -16.19 -10.93
N GLN A 165 9.48 -16.61 -11.57
CA GLN A 165 8.82 -17.87 -11.27
C GLN A 165 9.18 -18.92 -12.30
N MET A 166 9.38 -20.14 -11.83
CA MET A 166 9.47 -21.31 -12.72
C MET A 166 8.10 -21.58 -13.32
N PHE A 167 8.07 -22.33 -14.45
CA PHE A 167 6.83 -22.69 -15.12
C PHE A 167 5.82 -23.38 -14.17
N GLY A 168 6.28 -24.36 -13.39
CA GLY A 168 5.43 -24.99 -12.39
C GLY A 168 6.06 -26.21 -11.71
N TRP A 169 5.24 -26.87 -10.88
CA TRP A 169 5.54 -28.11 -10.22
C TRP A 169 4.66 -29.21 -10.82
N PHE A 170 5.28 -30.27 -11.28
CA PHE A 170 4.61 -31.35 -12.01
C PHE A 170 4.97 -32.71 -11.44
N ASN A 171 4.06 -33.68 -11.57
CA ASN A 171 4.29 -35.07 -11.22
C ASN A 171 4.80 -35.90 -12.42
N LYS A 172 5.13 -35.24 -13.52
CA LYS A 172 5.77 -35.81 -14.71
C LYS A 172 6.76 -34.82 -15.28
N GLU A 173 7.71 -35.27 -16.04
CA GLU A 173 8.61 -34.40 -16.79
C GLU A 173 7.88 -33.71 -17.94
N ILE A 174 8.23 -32.47 -18.22
CA ILE A 174 7.75 -31.66 -19.33
C ILE A 174 8.95 -31.36 -20.23
N ASN A 175 9.09 -32.08 -21.31
CA ASN A 175 10.24 -32.00 -22.23
C ASN A 175 9.86 -31.35 -23.56
N SER A 176 8.56 -31.29 -23.90
CA SER A 176 8.07 -30.78 -25.16
C SER A 176 6.70 -30.15 -25.04
N LEU A 177 6.23 -29.47 -26.10
CA LEU A 177 4.86 -28.93 -26.15
C LEU A 177 3.81 -30.06 -26.15
N ASP A 178 4.16 -31.27 -26.62
CA ASP A 178 3.22 -32.40 -26.59
C ASP A 178 2.92 -32.84 -25.18
N ASP A 179 3.81 -32.66 -24.22
CA ASP A 179 3.61 -32.96 -22.82
C ASP A 179 2.64 -31.99 -22.12
N ILE A 180 2.42 -30.81 -22.73
CA ILE A 180 1.48 -29.79 -22.26
C ILE A 180 0.05 -30.13 -22.67
N LYS A 181 -0.17 -30.88 -23.74
CA LYS A 181 -1.51 -31.23 -24.21
C LYS A 181 -2.31 -31.96 -23.13
N GLY A 182 -3.45 -31.41 -22.76
CA GLY A 182 -4.30 -31.94 -21.69
C GLY A 182 -3.76 -31.78 -20.27
N LEU A 183 -2.60 -31.13 -20.09
CA LEU A 183 -2.03 -30.85 -18.77
C LEU A 183 -2.92 -29.88 -18.01
N LYS A 184 -3.49 -30.32 -16.90
CA LYS A 184 -4.25 -29.47 -15.99
C LYS A 184 -3.29 -28.77 -15.03
N MET A 185 -3.29 -27.44 -15.04
CA MET A 185 -2.39 -26.64 -14.20
C MET A 185 -3.08 -25.41 -13.65
N ARG A 186 -2.82 -25.10 -12.36
CA ARG A 186 -3.23 -23.84 -11.78
C ARG A 186 -2.31 -22.74 -12.26
N ILE A 187 -2.84 -21.88 -13.09
CA ILE A 187 -2.11 -20.73 -13.65
C ILE A 187 -3.12 -19.63 -14.05
N PRO A 188 -3.16 -18.48 -13.37
CA PRO A 188 -4.09 -17.39 -13.68
C PRO A 188 -3.53 -16.48 -14.78
N GLY A 189 -4.42 -15.61 -15.29
CA GLY A 189 -4.06 -14.50 -16.16
C GLY A 189 -3.50 -14.93 -17.52
N ILE A 190 -2.55 -14.14 -18.04
CA ILE A 190 -1.92 -14.35 -19.36
C ILE A 190 -1.21 -15.71 -19.41
N GLY A 191 -0.57 -16.15 -18.33
CA GLY A 191 0.05 -17.46 -18.27
C GLY A 191 -0.94 -18.60 -18.54
N GLY A 192 -2.16 -18.49 -18.01
CA GLY A 192 -3.24 -19.44 -18.29
C GLY A 192 -3.63 -19.44 -19.78
N GLU A 193 -3.74 -18.28 -20.41
CA GLU A 193 -4.04 -18.18 -21.83
C GLU A 193 -2.94 -18.78 -22.71
N VAL A 194 -1.69 -18.60 -22.35
CA VAL A 194 -0.54 -19.22 -23.06
C VAL A 194 -0.59 -20.74 -22.92
N LEU A 195 -0.85 -21.26 -21.72
CA LEU A 195 -1.00 -22.69 -21.48
C LEU A 195 -2.16 -23.28 -22.30
N GLU A 196 -3.30 -22.61 -22.34
CA GLU A 196 -4.47 -23.04 -23.12
C GLU A 196 -4.18 -23.12 -24.62
N ARG A 197 -3.49 -22.10 -25.17
CA ARG A 197 -3.07 -22.09 -26.58
C ARG A 197 -2.04 -23.19 -26.92
N ALA A 198 -1.28 -23.63 -25.90
CA ALA A 198 -0.38 -24.77 -26.02
C ALA A 198 -1.11 -26.14 -25.87
N GLY A 199 -2.41 -26.12 -25.64
CA GLY A 199 -3.24 -27.34 -25.48
C GLY A 199 -3.39 -27.82 -24.04
N GLY A 200 -2.95 -27.07 -23.06
CA GLY A 200 -3.16 -27.34 -21.65
C GLY A 200 -4.52 -26.85 -21.14
N ILE A 201 -4.83 -27.15 -19.90
CA ILE A 201 -6.10 -26.82 -19.21
C ILE A 201 -5.79 -25.94 -18.01
N PRO A 202 -5.85 -24.59 -18.17
CA PRO A 202 -5.62 -23.69 -17.06
C PRO A 202 -6.77 -23.73 -16.05
N VAL A 203 -6.43 -23.67 -14.77
CA VAL A 203 -7.38 -23.56 -13.67
C VAL A 203 -7.00 -22.34 -12.82
N THR A 204 -7.97 -21.51 -12.48
CA THR A 204 -7.78 -20.38 -11.60
C THR A 204 -8.35 -20.68 -10.22
N LEU A 205 -7.49 -20.83 -9.24
CA LEU A 205 -7.82 -21.05 -7.84
C LEU A 205 -7.09 -20.03 -6.96
N PRO A 206 -7.68 -19.60 -5.83
CA PRO A 206 -6.97 -18.84 -4.82
C PRO A 206 -5.71 -19.57 -4.33
N GLY A 207 -4.66 -18.81 -3.98
CA GLY A 207 -3.40 -19.39 -3.52
C GLY A 207 -3.57 -20.28 -2.28
N GLY A 208 -4.47 -19.91 -1.36
CA GLY A 208 -4.74 -20.67 -0.14
C GLY A 208 -5.43 -22.02 -0.37
N GLU A 209 -6.04 -22.24 -1.55
CA GLU A 209 -6.74 -23.48 -1.89
C GLU A 209 -5.85 -24.51 -2.60
N LEU A 210 -4.57 -24.19 -2.82
CA LEU A 210 -3.65 -25.10 -3.50
C LEU A 210 -3.21 -26.30 -2.66
N PHE A 211 -3.43 -26.25 -1.35
CA PHE A 211 -3.02 -27.27 -0.39
C PHE A 211 -4.18 -28.20 0.03
N THR A 212 -5.35 -28.01 -0.52
CA THR A 212 -6.56 -28.83 -0.32
C THR A 212 -6.88 -29.62 -1.55
#